data_97bef0745aa9b27a62f73e0ab49b437c
#
_entry.id   97bef0745aa9b27a62f73e0ab49b437c
#
_cell.length_a   1.000
_cell.length_b   1.000
_cell.length_c   1.000
_cell.angle_alpha   90.00
_cell.angle_beta   90.00
_cell.angle_gamma   90.00
#
_symmetry.space_group_name_H-M   'P 1'
#
loop_
_entity.id
_entity.type
_entity.pdbx_description
1 polymer ?
#
loop_
_entity_poly.entity_id
_entity_poly.type
_entity_poly.pdbx_seq_one_letter_code
_entity_poly.pdbx_strand_id
1 'polypeptide(L)'
;MENYQNEIFMKNSKIDKIDNVYQISKGTVKIDLENEFGSGFFLKFNLNNKPFYCLMTNEHVISSQMVLNQTKIKIKYDNEKKNITIKLNPKNRLIQCFKQSLNLDVTIVEIIPTDNITKEFKKDNFLSPKLGYDIPFIQAIKKEIQIIQYPEGGELSCSEGIIMDIYSQNQNIFLHGASTKKGSSGSPIVFKGETEVLGIHRGGFKGGLMEANIGIFIEKIIDKMNEKNLKPKGNMNIIYNNIQKTTYYLARILKPFGEKLGLECTNCRHKLEKHVPLINSLKSYSCQDCGKTCTIKI
;
A
#
# COMPACT_ATOMS: atom_id res chain seq x y z
N MET A 1 -4.85 -7.11 50.38
CA MET A 1 -4.67 -8.20 49.37
C MET A 1 -5.51 -7.79 48.19
N GLU A 2 -4.89 -7.23 47.18
CA GLU A 2 -5.55 -6.92 45.90
C GLU A 2 -5.81 -8.21 45.15
N ASN A 3 -7.09 -8.48 44.90
CA ASN A 3 -7.50 -9.61 44.04
C ASN A 3 -7.06 -9.33 42.62
N TYR A 4 -5.95 -9.93 42.18
CA TYR A 4 -5.64 -10.04 40.76
C TYR A 4 -6.75 -10.88 40.12
N GLN A 5 -7.62 -10.24 39.35
CA GLN A 5 -8.57 -10.94 38.50
C GLN A 5 -7.77 -11.63 37.38
N ASN A 6 -8.04 -12.91 37.19
CA ASN A 6 -7.51 -13.66 36.06
C ASN A 6 -7.89 -12.94 34.75
N GLU A 7 -6.96 -12.88 33.80
CA GLU A 7 -7.22 -12.34 32.48
C GLU A 7 -8.46 -12.99 31.87
N ILE A 8 -9.38 -12.15 31.37
CA ILE A 8 -10.61 -12.62 30.77
C ILE A 8 -10.47 -12.57 29.25
N PHE A 9 -10.53 -13.74 28.61
CA PHE A 9 -10.64 -13.82 27.15
C PHE A 9 -12.05 -13.35 26.73
N MET A 10 -12.13 -12.17 26.12
CA MET A 10 -13.41 -11.63 25.65
C MET A 10 -13.94 -12.45 24.49
N LYS A 11 -15.15 -13.00 24.65
CA LYS A 11 -15.85 -13.75 23.61
C LYS A 11 -15.93 -12.91 22.34
N ASN A 12 -15.30 -13.37 21.23
CA ASN A 12 -15.08 -12.68 19.96
C ASN A 12 -13.80 -11.84 19.81
N SER A 13 -12.89 -11.80 20.79
CA SER A 13 -11.55 -11.28 20.54
C SER A 13 -10.71 -12.35 19.82
N LYS A 14 -10.02 -11.95 18.75
CA LYS A 14 -9.00 -12.78 18.11
C LYS A 14 -7.63 -12.35 18.62
N ILE A 15 -6.81 -13.32 19.01
CA ILE A 15 -5.38 -13.08 19.22
C ILE A 15 -4.75 -13.08 17.84
N ASP A 16 -4.39 -11.90 17.33
CA ASP A 16 -3.71 -11.79 16.04
C ASP A 16 -2.26 -12.29 16.16
N LYS A 17 -1.78 -12.92 15.10
CA LYS A 17 -0.38 -13.33 15.05
C LYS A 17 0.50 -12.08 15.03
N ILE A 18 1.39 -11.97 16.01
CA ILE A 18 2.44 -10.94 16.09
C ILE A 18 3.23 -10.86 14.77
N ASP A 19 3.37 -11.95 14.04
CA ASP A 19 4.08 -12.03 12.77
C ASP A 19 3.59 -11.04 11.72
N ASN A 20 2.29 -10.76 11.60
CA ASN A 20 1.75 -9.85 10.59
C ASN A 20 2.12 -8.39 10.90
N VAL A 21 1.91 -7.95 12.13
CA VAL A 21 2.32 -6.60 12.58
C VAL A 21 3.83 -6.43 12.43
N TYR A 22 4.62 -7.47 12.77
CA TYR A 22 6.05 -7.44 12.61
C TYR A 22 6.50 -7.35 11.15
N GLN A 23 5.82 -8.03 10.23
CA GLN A 23 6.12 -7.91 8.78
C GLN A 23 5.84 -6.49 8.27
N ILE A 24 4.72 -5.89 8.65
CA ILE A 24 4.37 -4.53 8.25
C ILE A 24 5.34 -3.52 8.87
N SER A 25 5.73 -3.72 10.13
CA SER A 25 6.66 -2.84 10.85
C SER A 25 8.03 -2.72 10.16
N LYS A 26 8.50 -3.78 9.50
CA LYS A 26 9.74 -3.75 8.73
C LYS A 26 9.71 -2.82 7.54
N GLY A 27 8.55 -2.71 6.90
CA GLY A 27 8.34 -1.82 5.75
C GLY A 27 7.93 -0.41 6.14
N THR A 28 7.50 -0.20 7.39
CA THR A 28 7.08 1.12 7.88
C THR A 28 8.29 1.94 8.31
N VAL A 29 8.30 3.22 7.97
CA VAL A 29 9.44 4.11 8.20
C VAL A 29 9.02 5.41 8.86
N LYS A 30 9.94 5.99 9.63
CA LYS A 30 9.87 7.36 10.12
C LYS A 30 10.62 8.27 9.16
N ILE A 31 9.97 9.33 8.74
CA ILE A 31 10.55 10.38 7.90
C ILE A 31 10.92 11.53 8.84
N ASP A 32 12.21 11.79 8.95
CA ASP A 32 12.79 12.79 9.84
C ASP A 32 13.19 14.00 8.99
N LEU A 33 12.48 15.08 9.20
CA LEU A 33 12.72 16.39 8.58
C LEU A 33 13.27 17.31 9.67
N GLU A 34 14.06 18.30 9.31
CA GLU A 34 14.80 19.15 10.26
C GLU A 34 13.95 19.65 11.43
N ASN A 35 12.67 20.01 11.21
CA ASN A 35 11.75 20.53 12.24
C ASN A 35 10.44 19.77 12.36
N GLU A 36 10.25 18.73 11.54
CA GLU A 36 9.02 17.97 11.46
C GLU A 36 9.32 16.49 11.24
N PHE A 37 8.32 15.68 11.44
CA PHE A 37 8.39 14.24 11.18
C PHE A 37 7.06 13.74 10.64
N GLY A 38 7.13 12.63 9.94
CA GLY A 38 5.98 11.89 9.46
C GLY A 38 6.27 10.41 9.38
N SER A 39 5.28 9.66 9.03
CA SER A 39 5.39 8.24 8.73
C SER A 39 5.43 8.02 7.21
N GLY A 40 5.89 6.86 6.82
CA GLY A 40 5.84 6.38 5.46
C GLY A 40 6.05 4.87 5.43
N PHE A 41 6.10 4.31 4.24
CA PHE A 41 6.39 2.89 4.09
C PHE A 41 7.04 2.61 2.74
N PHE A 42 7.84 1.56 2.72
CA PHE A 42 8.39 1.02 1.47
C PHE A 42 7.38 0.07 0.84
N LEU A 43 7.05 0.32 -0.42
CA LEU A 43 6.06 -0.42 -1.19
C LEU A 43 6.66 -0.95 -2.48
N LYS A 44 6.22 -2.13 -2.88
CA LYS A 44 6.54 -2.78 -4.14
C LYS A 44 5.25 -3.09 -4.91
N PHE A 45 5.14 -2.64 -6.16
CA PHE A 45 4.03 -2.96 -7.05
C PHE A 45 4.49 -2.96 -8.51
N ASN A 46 3.60 -3.31 -9.43
CA ASN A 46 3.89 -3.21 -10.86
C ASN A 46 3.41 -1.88 -11.42
N LEU A 47 4.33 -1.06 -11.92
CA LEU A 47 4.05 0.17 -12.64
C LEU A 47 4.24 -0.11 -14.14
N ASN A 48 3.17 -0.03 -14.94
CA ASN A 48 3.18 -0.36 -16.36
C ASN A 48 3.83 -1.73 -16.64
N ASN A 49 3.42 -2.76 -15.89
CA ASN A 49 3.91 -4.15 -15.96
C ASN A 49 5.39 -4.34 -15.59
N LYS A 50 6.02 -3.37 -14.93
CA LYS A 50 7.40 -3.48 -14.43
C LYS A 50 7.42 -3.36 -12.91
N PRO A 51 8.22 -4.18 -12.19
CA PRO A 51 8.39 -4.03 -10.77
C PRO A 51 8.89 -2.63 -10.43
N PHE A 52 8.18 -1.98 -9.52
CA PHE A 52 8.49 -0.63 -9.05
C PHE A 52 8.59 -0.65 -7.52
N TYR A 53 9.66 -0.10 -7.01
CA TYR A 53 9.99 -0.02 -5.59
C TYR A 53 10.01 1.45 -5.18
N CYS A 54 9.25 1.79 -4.15
CA CYS A 54 9.14 3.19 -3.73
C CYS A 54 9.02 3.34 -2.22
N LEU A 55 9.33 4.55 -1.75
CA LEU A 55 8.84 5.11 -0.51
C LEU A 55 7.52 5.81 -0.83
N MET A 56 6.50 5.56 -0.01
CA MET A 56 5.22 6.24 -0.08
C MET A 56 4.92 6.97 1.24
N THR A 57 4.45 8.20 1.12
CA THR A 57 4.03 9.05 2.26
C THR A 57 3.01 10.09 1.78
N ASN A 58 2.56 10.98 2.64
CA ASN A 58 1.70 12.09 2.21
C ASN A 58 2.48 13.24 1.56
N GLU A 59 1.79 14.01 0.71
CA GLU A 59 2.37 15.19 0.06
C GLU A 59 2.65 16.31 1.06
N HIS A 60 1.84 16.46 2.08
CA HIS A 60 2.12 17.42 3.14
C HIS A 60 3.31 17.01 4.04
N VAL A 61 3.79 15.75 4.00
CA VAL A 61 5.03 15.30 4.66
C VAL A 61 6.24 15.52 3.75
N ILE A 62 6.19 15.02 2.51
CA ILE A 62 7.22 15.29 1.50
C ILE A 62 6.57 16.10 0.39
N SER A 63 6.70 17.41 0.47
CA SER A 63 6.01 18.32 -0.43
C SER A 63 6.64 18.42 -1.81
N SER A 64 5.84 18.83 -2.78
CA SER A 64 6.32 19.17 -4.13
C SER A 64 7.40 20.27 -4.11
N GLN A 65 7.34 21.19 -3.14
CA GLN A 65 8.37 22.21 -2.97
C GLN A 65 9.72 21.61 -2.54
N MET A 66 9.71 20.61 -1.63
CA MET A 66 10.93 19.89 -1.24
C MET A 66 11.55 19.15 -2.42
N VAL A 67 10.72 18.62 -3.33
CA VAL A 67 11.20 17.98 -4.57
C VAL A 67 11.84 18.99 -5.50
N LEU A 68 11.25 20.18 -5.68
CA LEU A 68 11.83 21.26 -6.47
C LEU A 68 13.18 21.72 -5.91
N ASN A 69 13.30 21.82 -4.61
CA ASN A 69 14.51 22.19 -3.90
C ASN A 69 15.54 21.03 -3.82
N GLN A 70 15.20 19.85 -4.30
CA GLN A 70 16.03 18.65 -4.20
C GLN A 70 16.51 18.36 -2.76
N THR A 71 15.62 18.58 -1.80
CA THR A 71 15.90 18.40 -0.37
C THR A 71 16.42 16.98 -0.08
N LYS A 72 17.31 16.85 0.88
CA LYS A 72 17.70 15.56 1.44
C LYS A 72 16.76 15.25 2.60
N ILE A 73 16.19 14.04 2.60
CA ILE A 73 15.34 13.55 3.67
C ILE A 73 16.02 12.38 4.36
N LYS A 74 15.92 12.33 5.68
CA LYS A 74 16.41 11.21 6.50
C LYS A 74 15.26 10.27 6.79
N ILE A 75 15.47 9.00 6.53
CA ILE A 75 14.49 7.93 6.73
C ILE A 75 15.07 6.96 7.75
N LYS A 76 14.32 6.72 8.82
CA LYS A 76 14.64 5.71 9.84
C LYS A 76 13.71 4.52 9.66
N TYR A 77 14.25 3.32 9.71
CA TYR A 77 13.52 2.06 9.51
C TYR A 77 14.05 0.98 10.44
N ASP A 78 13.46 -0.22 10.40
CA ASP A 78 13.79 -1.33 11.28
C ASP A 78 13.74 -0.90 12.77
N ASN A 79 12.61 -0.28 13.16
CA ASN A 79 12.39 0.31 14.47
C ASN A 79 13.52 1.31 14.87
N GLU A 80 13.82 2.22 13.93
CA GLU A 80 14.84 3.28 14.05
C GLU A 80 16.30 2.81 14.21
N LYS A 81 16.56 1.51 14.16
CA LYS A 81 17.93 0.95 14.25
C LYS A 81 18.79 1.32 13.04
N LYS A 82 18.15 1.58 11.90
CA LYS A 82 18.82 1.90 10.64
C LYS A 82 18.29 3.21 10.07
N ASN A 83 19.14 3.90 9.35
CA ASN A 83 18.75 5.11 8.64
C ASN A 83 19.43 5.24 7.29
N ILE A 84 18.76 5.92 6.38
CA ILE A 84 19.28 6.32 5.08
C ILE A 84 18.93 7.79 4.81
N THR A 85 19.70 8.41 3.92
CA THR A 85 19.40 9.74 3.40
C THR A 85 19.09 9.64 1.92
N ILE A 86 17.90 10.10 1.53
CA ILE A 86 17.47 10.15 0.14
C ILE A 86 17.46 11.59 -0.33
N LYS A 87 18.13 11.87 -1.46
CA LYS A 87 18.02 13.15 -2.16
C LYS A 87 16.82 13.11 -3.11
N LEU A 88 15.92 14.06 -2.95
CA LEU A 88 14.72 14.21 -3.78
C LEU A 88 15.05 14.83 -5.15
N ASN A 89 15.82 14.12 -5.97
CA ASN A 89 16.24 14.62 -7.28
C ASN A 89 15.42 13.97 -8.40
N PRO A 90 14.46 14.69 -9.02
CA PRO A 90 13.61 14.13 -10.07
C PRO A 90 14.36 13.83 -11.38
N LYS A 91 15.62 14.25 -11.54
CA LYS A 91 16.44 13.84 -12.69
C LYS A 91 16.85 12.39 -12.62
N ASN A 92 17.09 11.86 -11.41
CA ASN A 92 17.68 10.54 -11.18
C ASN A 92 16.65 9.48 -10.79
N ARG A 93 15.47 9.88 -10.32
CA ARG A 93 14.42 8.98 -9.86
C ARG A 93 13.04 9.49 -10.23
N LEU A 94 12.07 8.61 -10.34
CA LEU A 94 10.68 8.99 -10.44
C LEU A 94 10.19 9.50 -9.08
N ILE A 95 9.69 10.73 -9.07
CA ILE A 95 8.99 11.31 -7.90
C ILE A 95 7.66 11.84 -8.39
N GLN A 96 6.59 11.37 -7.79
CA GLN A 96 5.23 11.82 -8.11
C GLN A 96 4.56 12.35 -6.85
N CYS A 97 4.17 13.62 -6.91
CA CYS A 97 3.37 14.27 -5.87
C CYS A 97 1.92 14.42 -6.38
N PHE A 98 0.98 13.95 -5.60
CA PHE A 98 -0.45 14.16 -5.78
C PHE A 98 -0.95 15.06 -4.68
N LYS A 99 -1.32 16.29 -5.03
CA LYS A 99 -1.76 17.30 -4.06
C LYS A 99 -3.13 16.99 -3.47
N GLN A 100 -3.40 17.57 -2.33
CA GLN A 100 -4.68 17.46 -1.63
C GLN A 100 -5.88 17.94 -2.48
N SER A 101 -5.67 18.93 -3.37
CA SER A 101 -6.70 19.41 -4.30
C SER A 101 -7.23 18.32 -5.25
N LEU A 102 -6.48 17.21 -5.40
CA LEU A 102 -6.90 16.02 -6.14
C LEU A 102 -7.49 14.95 -5.21
N ASN A 103 -7.70 15.26 -3.95
CA ASN A 103 -8.15 14.35 -2.89
C ASN A 103 -7.23 13.14 -2.65
N LEU A 104 -5.96 13.23 -3.02
CA LEU A 104 -5.00 12.15 -2.84
C LEU A 104 -3.95 12.45 -1.77
N ASP A 105 -3.31 13.63 -1.76
CA ASP A 105 -2.31 14.00 -0.77
C ASP A 105 -1.23 12.91 -0.56
N VAL A 106 -0.55 12.51 -1.63
CA VAL A 106 0.42 11.42 -1.62
C VAL A 106 1.67 11.81 -2.39
N THR A 107 2.84 11.53 -1.82
CA THR A 107 4.14 11.56 -2.51
C THR A 107 4.74 10.17 -2.59
N ILE A 108 5.17 9.82 -3.79
CA ILE A 108 5.80 8.55 -4.15
C ILE A 108 7.21 8.86 -4.62
N VAL A 109 8.20 8.26 -3.97
CA VAL A 109 9.62 8.44 -4.28
C VAL A 109 10.21 7.10 -4.69
N GLU A 110 10.65 6.97 -5.93
CA GLU A 110 11.31 5.75 -6.42
C GLU A 110 12.57 5.45 -5.60
N ILE A 111 12.73 4.21 -5.17
CA ILE A 111 13.95 3.69 -4.57
C ILE A 111 14.85 3.18 -5.69
N ILE A 112 16.08 3.67 -5.75
CA ILE A 112 17.04 3.33 -6.79
C ILE A 112 18.26 2.60 -6.22
N PRO A 113 19.03 1.87 -7.05
CA PRO A 113 20.15 1.06 -6.59
C PRO A 113 21.20 1.79 -5.78
N THR A 114 21.36 3.10 -6.01
CA THR A 114 22.32 3.96 -5.30
C THR A 114 21.83 4.37 -3.90
N ASP A 115 20.57 4.14 -3.57
CA ASP A 115 20.08 4.31 -2.21
C ASP A 115 20.59 3.12 -1.39
N ASN A 116 21.44 3.33 -0.44
CA ASN A 116 22.11 2.26 0.32
C ASN A 116 21.15 1.27 1.00
N ILE A 117 19.84 1.54 0.98
CA ILE A 117 18.81 0.64 1.47
C ILE A 117 18.86 -0.74 0.81
N THR A 118 19.20 -0.79 -0.49
CA THR A 118 19.16 -2.03 -1.27
C THR A 118 20.17 -3.08 -0.83
N LYS A 119 21.19 -2.70 -0.08
CA LYS A 119 22.22 -3.63 0.44
C LYS A 119 21.75 -4.36 1.71
N GLU A 120 20.93 -3.70 2.52
CA GLU A 120 20.57 -4.17 3.85
C GLU A 120 19.08 -4.49 4.00
N PHE A 121 18.25 -3.90 3.15
CA PHE A 121 16.81 -4.07 3.20
C PHE A 121 16.40 -5.24 2.30
N LYS A 122 15.90 -6.30 2.90
CA LYS A 122 15.48 -7.49 2.16
C LYS A 122 14.28 -7.15 1.25
N LYS A 123 14.21 -7.79 0.09
CA LYS A 123 13.09 -7.63 -0.86
C LYS A 123 11.73 -7.86 -0.21
N ASP A 124 11.67 -8.77 0.75
CA ASP A 124 10.44 -9.15 1.45
C ASP A 124 10.01 -8.13 2.52
N ASN A 125 10.85 -7.12 2.81
CA ASN A 125 10.49 -6.02 3.69
C ASN A 125 9.74 -4.89 2.95
N PHE A 126 9.71 -4.89 1.61
CA PHE A 126 8.81 -4.04 0.86
C PHE A 126 7.39 -4.58 0.98
N LEU A 127 6.49 -3.76 1.47
CA LEU A 127 5.07 -4.09 1.56
C LEU A 127 4.48 -4.27 0.15
N SER A 128 3.40 -5.01 0.05
CA SER A 128 2.63 -5.18 -1.17
C SER A 128 1.28 -4.48 -1.05
N PRO A 129 0.77 -3.86 -2.13
CA PRO A 129 -0.55 -3.26 -2.09
C PRO A 129 -1.63 -4.33 -2.16
N LYS A 130 -2.75 -4.09 -1.50
CA LYS A 130 -3.99 -4.84 -1.69
C LYS A 130 -4.67 -4.33 -2.95
N LEU A 131 -4.61 -5.13 -4.01
CA LEU A 131 -5.18 -4.81 -5.32
C LEU A 131 -6.33 -5.77 -5.64
N GLY A 132 -7.18 -5.35 -6.60
CA GLY A 132 -8.29 -6.19 -7.06
C GLY A 132 -9.31 -6.43 -5.97
N TYR A 133 -9.59 -5.40 -5.18
CA TYR A 133 -10.68 -5.44 -4.24
C TYR A 133 -11.98 -5.36 -5.06
N ASP A 134 -12.31 -6.51 -5.71
CA ASP A 134 -13.50 -6.68 -6.59
C ASP A 134 -14.82 -6.57 -5.82
N ILE A 135 -14.74 -6.40 -4.51
CA ILE A 135 -15.89 -6.14 -3.66
C ILE A 135 -16.16 -4.64 -3.72
N PRO A 136 -17.39 -4.20 -3.99
CA PRO A 136 -17.74 -2.79 -3.86
C PRO A 136 -17.16 -2.27 -2.55
N PHE A 137 -16.41 -1.16 -2.57
CA PHE A 137 -15.73 -0.62 -1.37
C PHE A 137 -16.65 -0.53 -0.15
N ILE A 138 -17.97 -0.46 -0.37
CA ILE A 138 -18.99 -0.47 0.68
C ILE A 138 -18.90 -1.71 1.60
N GLN A 139 -18.41 -2.84 1.11
CA GLN A 139 -18.22 -4.04 1.94
C GLN A 139 -16.95 -3.96 2.83
N ALA A 140 -16.12 -2.95 2.65
CA ALA A 140 -15.03 -2.65 3.56
C ALA A 140 -15.53 -1.95 4.85
N ILE A 141 -16.72 -1.35 4.82
CA ILE A 141 -17.31 -0.69 5.99
C ILE A 141 -17.47 -1.72 7.13
N LYS A 142 -17.14 -1.31 8.34
CA LYS A 142 -17.09 -2.12 9.57
C LYS A 142 -15.97 -3.17 9.63
N LYS A 143 -15.14 -3.32 8.59
CA LYS A 143 -13.96 -4.18 8.70
C LYS A 143 -12.92 -3.57 9.63
N GLU A 144 -12.30 -4.43 10.42
CA GLU A 144 -11.21 -4.06 11.33
C GLU A 144 -9.94 -3.76 10.52
N ILE A 145 -9.26 -2.68 10.92
CA ILE A 145 -7.99 -2.23 10.34
C ILE A 145 -6.94 -2.03 11.41
N GLN A 146 -5.68 -2.06 10.99
CA GLN A 146 -4.51 -1.71 11.77
C GLN A 146 -3.70 -0.63 11.06
N ILE A 147 -3.14 0.30 11.82
CA ILE A 147 -2.24 1.34 11.34
C ILE A 147 -0.93 1.22 12.10
N ILE A 148 0.16 1.04 11.37
CA ILE A 148 1.51 0.98 11.93
C ILE A 148 2.17 2.35 11.69
N GLN A 149 2.52 3.07 12.76
CA GLN A 149 2.76 4.50 12.70
C GLN A 149 3.84 4.97 13.68
N TYR A 150 4.35 6.19 13.46
CA TYR A 150 5.23 6.90 14.39
C TYR A 150 4.53 8.13 14.95
N PRO A 151 3.59 7.96 15.91
CA PRO A 151 2.86 9.08 16.49
C PRO A 151 3.81 10.01 17.24
N GLU A 152 3.66 11.31 17.05
CA GLU A 152 4.51 12.37 17.64
C GLU A 152 6.02 12.22 17.31
N GLY A 153 6.35 11.44 16.24
CA GLY A 153 7.73 11.09 15.92
C GLY A 153 8.39 10.20 16.99
N GLY A 154 7.60 9.60 17.86
CA GLY A 154 8.02 8.69 18.90
C GLY A 154 8.32 7.28 18.38
N GLU A 155 8.04 6.28 19.20
CA GLU A 155 8.26 4.88 18.89
C GLU A 155 7.26 4.34 17.87
N LEU A 156 7.68 3.33 17.12
CA LEU A 156 6.80 2.60 16.21
C LEU A 156 5.67 1.95 17.00
N SER A 157 4.45 2.27 16.62
CA SER A 157 3.23 1.89 17.34
C SER A 157 2.20 1.32 16.37
N CYS A 158 1.29 0.51 16.89
CA CYS A 158 0.13 0.00 16.16
C CYS A 158 -1.15 0.52 16.82
N SER A 159 -2.09 0.99 16.01
CA SER A 159 -3.44 1.29 16.48
C SER A 159 -4.47 0.53 15.65
N GLU A 160 -5.60 0.21 16.26
CA GLU A 160 -6.69 -0.54 15.65
C GLU A 160 -7.95 0.32 15.56
N GLY A 161 -8.79 -0.01 14.60
CA GLY A 161 -10.09 0.62 14.41
C GLY A 161 -10.88 -0.09 13.33
N ILE A 162 -11.94 0.55 12.89
CA ILE A 162 -12.79 0.04 11.79
C ILE A 162 -12.88 1.07 10.68
N ILE A 163 -13.17 0.62 9.47
CA ILE A 163 -13.64 1.50 8.41
C ILE A 163 -15.06 1.93 8.74
N MET A 164 -15.25 3.23 8.92
CA MET A 164 -16.53 3.83 9.35
C MET A 164 -17.41 4.15 8.15
N ASP A 165 -16.80 4.68 7.08
CA ASP A 165 -17.53 5.10 5.89
C ASP A 165 -16.58 5.21 4.70
N ILE A 166 -17.16 5.24 3.49
CA ILE A 166 -16.45 5.52 2.24
C ILE A 166 -17.06 6.76 1.63
N TYR A 167 -16.23 7.76 1.36
CA TYR A 167 -16.69 9.04 0.88
C TYR A 167 -17.31 8.92 -0.52
N SER A 168 -18.64 8.97 -0.61
CA SER A 168 -19.42 8.66 -1.82
C SER A 168 -19.10 9.56 -3.02
N GLN A 169 -18.73 10.81 -2.76
CA GLN A 169 -18.34 11.76 -3.83
C GLN A 169 -16.92 11.50 -4.36
N ASN A 170 -16.11 10.78 -3.60
CA ASN A 170 -14.75 10.47 -3.98
C ASN A 170 -14.33 9.10 -3.43
N GLN A 171 -14.56 8.06 -4.21
CA GLN A 171 -14.25 6.68 -3.86
C GLN A 171 -12.75 6.40 -3.59
N ASN A 172 -11.88 7.43 -3.67
CA ASN A 172 -10.47 7.30 -3.31
C ASN A 172 -10.25 7.30 -1.78
N ILE A 173 -11.24 7.78 -1.01
CA ILE A 173 -11.11 8.11 0.41
C ILE A 173 -12.08 7.26 1.24
N PHE A 174 -11.60 6.78 2.39
CA PHE A 174 -12.42 6.18 3.43
C PHE A 174 -12.18 6.85 4.78
N LEU A 175 -13.18 6.80 5.65
CA LEU A 175 -13.11 7.25 7.03
C LEU A 175 -12.88 6.07 7.97
N HIS A 176 -12.05 6.27 8.98
CA HIS A 176 -11.72 5.21 9.94
C HIS A 176 -11.61 5.72 11.38
N GLY A 177 -11.86 4.80 12.33
CA GLY A 177 -11.86 5.07 13.76
C GLY A 177 -10.55 4.70 14.49
N ALA A 178 -9.49 4.31 13.79
CA ALA A 178 -8.22 4.02 14.45
C ALA A 178 -7.57 5.31 14.96
N SER A 179 -7.01 5.27 16.18
CA SER A 179 -6.39 6.43 16.83
C SER A 179 -5.07 6.81 16.17
N THR A 180 -4.89 8.12 15.92
CA THR A 180 -3.69 8.68 15.31
C THR A 180 -3.31 9.99 16.00
N LYS A 181 -2.05 10.41 15.85
CA LYS A 181 -1.53 11.69 16.33
C LYS A 181 -0.70 12.36 15.25
N LYS A 182 -0.25 13.61 15.47
CA LYS A 182 0.74 14.28 14.61
C LYS A 182 1.92 13.31 14.37
N GLY A 183 2.39 13.22 13.12
CA GLY A 183 3.45 12.26 12.73
C GLY A 183 2.94 10.92 12.21
N SER A 184 1.67 10.59 12.43
CA SER A 184 1.04 9.39 11.85
C SER A 184 0.74 9.51 10.35
N SER A 185 0.74 10.72 9.82
CA SER A 185 0.54 10.98 8.38
C SER A 185 1.52 10.20 7.53
N GLY A 186 1.01 9.50 6.51
CA GLY A 186 1.79 8.64 5.64
C GLY A 186 1.92 7.17 6.10
N SER A 187 1.32 6.80 7.22
CA SER A 187 1.33 5.42 7.73
C SER A 187 0.55 4.46 6.85
N PRO A 188 1.00 3.21 6.68
CA PRO A 188 0.24 2.18 6.00
C PRO A 188 -0.97 1.76 6.84
N ILE A 189 -2.09 1.54 6.16
CA ILE A 189 -3.32 0.97 6.71
C ILE A 189 -3.50 -0.42 6.10
N VAL A 190 -3.74 -1.42 6.92
CA VAL A 190 -3.99 -2.80 6.50
C VAL A 190 -5.29 -3.31 7.13
N PHE A 191 -5.92 -4.32 6.56
CA PHE A 191 -6.93 -5.06 7.29
C PHE A 191 -6.28 -5.84 8.42
N LYS A 192 -6.95 -5.91 9.55
CA LYS A 192 -6.47 -6.67 10.71
C LYS A 192 -6.22 -8.13 10.33
N GLY A 193 -5.03 -8.62 10.66
CA GLY A 193 -4.60 -9.98 10.31
C GLY A 193 -4.08 -10.15 8.87
N GLU A 194 -3.99 -9.06 8.08
CA GLU A 194 -3.39 -9.07 6.74
C GLU A 194 -2.08 -8.28 6.71
N THR A 195 -1.28 -8.49 5.66
CA THR A 195 0.01 -7.79 5.46
C THR A 195 0.01 -6.88 4.24
N GLU A 196 -1.02 -6.96 3.40
CA GLU A 196 -1.15 -6.12 2.22
C GLU A 196 -1.71 -4.74 2.59
N VAL A 197 -1.11 -3.70 2.07
CA VAL A 197 -1.51 -2.31 2.31
C VAL A 197 -2.82 -2.00 1.60
N LEU A 198 -3.86 -1.72 2.38
CA LEU A 198 -5.16 -1.26 1.90
C LEU A 198 -5.11 0.22 1.49
N GLY A 199 -4.40 1.02 2.26
CA GLY A 199 -4.38 2.47 2.08
C GLY A 199 -3.29 3.16 2.88
N ILE A 200 -3.29 4.49 2.78
CA ILE A 200 -2.38 5.39 3.49
C ILE A 200 -3.18 6.34 4.39
N HIS A 201 -2.76 6.49 5.64
CA HIS A 201 -3.35 7.47 6.56
C HIS A 201 -2.98 8.88 6.14
N ARG A 202 -3.98 9.75 6.05
CA ARG A 202 -3.79 11.15 5.65
C ARG A 202 -3.84 12.14 6.81
N GLY A 203 -4.79 11.97 7.72
CA GLY A 203 -5.02 12.92 8.82
C GLY A 203 -6.44 12.85 9.35
N GLY A 204 -6.78 13.79 10.25
CA GLY A 204 -8.10 13.86 10.87
C GLY A 204 -9.17 14.49 9.96
N PHE A 205 -10.41 14.12 10.23
CA PHE A 205 -11.63 14.68 9.63
C PHE A 205 -12.57 15.14 10.72
N LYS A 206 -13.05 16.38 10.58
CA LYS A 206 -14.10 16.93 11.45
C LYS A 206 -15.24 17.42 10.55
N GLY A 207 -16.35 16.73 10.59
CA GLY A 207 -17.54 17.07 9.82
C GLY A 207 -18.80 16.98 10.67
N GLY A 208 -19.37 18.11 11.05
CA GLY A 208 -20.55 18.16 11.93
C GLY A 208 -20.29 17.52 13.28
N LEU A 209 -21.06 16.49 13.63
CA LEU A 209 -20.92 15.72 14.88
C LEU A 209 -19.96 14.51 14.75
N MET A 210 -19.37 14.29 13.58
CA MET A 210 -18.50 13.13 13.33
C MET A 210 -17.03 13.54 13.39
N GLU A 211 -16.29 12.87 14.24
CA GLU A 211 -14.82 12.88 14.25
C GLU A 211 -14.31 11.54 13.74
N ALA A 212 -13.45 11.57 12.75
CA ALA A 212 -12.88 10.38 12.13
C ALA A 212 -11.47 10.69 11.61
N ASN A 213 -10.77 9.68 11.16
CA ASN A 213 -9.53 9.81 10.43
C ASN A 213 -9.74 9.43 8.96
N ILE A 214 -8.90 9.96 8.08
CA ILE A 214 -8.97 9.77 6.63
C ILE A 214 -7.91 8.77 6.20
N GLY A 215 -8.33 7.75 5.44
CA GLY A 215 -7.47 6.88 4.66
C GLY A 215 -7.70 7.08 3.17
N ILE A 216 -6.64 6.88 2.38
CA ILE A 216 -6.70 6.90 0.91
C ILE A 216 -6.40 5.50 0.42
N PHE A 217 -7.27 4.93 -0.42
CA PHE A 217 -7.07 3.59 -0.98
C PHE A 217 -5.81 3.52 -1.85
N ILE A 218 -4.95 2.53 -1.57
CA ILE A 218 -3.68 2.34 -2.29
C ILE A 218 -3.89 2.03 -3.77
N GLU A 219 -4.92 1.26 -4.11
CA GLU A 219 -5.27 0.90 -5.48
C GLU A 219 -5.52 2.14 -6.33
N LYS A 220 -6.24 3.13 -5.79
CA LYS A 220 -6.54 4.39 -6.49
C LYS A 220 -5.30 5.22 -6.77
N ILE A 221 -4.32 5.16 -5.87
CA ILE A 221 -3.03 5.82 -6.07
C ILE A 221 -2.27 5.14 -7.22
N ILE A 222 -2.24 3.81 -7.22
CA ILE A 222 -1.54 3.02 -8.26
C ILE A 222 -2.23 3.19 -9.62
N ASP A 223 -3.56 3.22 -9.66
CA ASP A 223 -4.32 3.49 -10.89
C ASP A 223 -3.93 4.85 -11.48
N LYS A 224 -3.84 5.88 -10.65
CA LYS A 224 -3.39 7.22 -11.07
C LYS A 224 -1.95 7.25 -11.57
N MET A 225 -1.08 6.44 -11.01
CA MET A 225 0.30 6.28 -11.49
C MET A 225 0.33 5.63 -12.89
N ASN A 226 -0.48 4.59 -13.09
CA ASN A 226 -0.57 3.88 -14.37
C ASN A 226 -1.25 4.75 -15.45
N GLU A 227 -2.31 5.49 -15.12
CA GLU A 227 -2.98 6.43 -16.04
C GLU A 227 -2.00 7.48 -16.61
N LYS A 228 -1.08 7.96 -15.79
CA LYS A 228 -0.05 8.93 -16.22
C LYS A 228 1.06 8.31 -17.06
N ASN A 229 1.05 7.01 -17.28
CA ASN A 229 2.07 6.27 -18.04
C ASN A 229 3.51 6.61 -17.59
N LEU A 230 3.70 6.76 -16.30
CA LEU A 230 4.97 7.13 -15.69
C LEU A 230 5.99 6.01 -15.86
N LYS A 231 7.27 6.37 -16.06
CA LYS A 231 8.34 5.40 -16.25
C LYS A 231 9.35 5.49 -15.09
N PRO A 232 9.66 4.36 -14.44
CA PRO A 232 10.76 4.29 -13.49
C PRO A 232 12.07 4.75 -14.15
N LYS A 233 12.91 5.45 -13.41
CA LYS A 233 14.24 5.89 -13.86
C LYS A 233 15.36 5.00 -13.36
N GLY A 234 15.15 4.34 -12.21
CA GLY A 234 16.06 3.36 -11.65
C GLY A 234 15.80 1.96 -12.24
N ASN A 235 16.84 1.16 -12.37
CA ASN A 235 16.71 -0.23 -12.79
C ASN A 235 16.98 -1.17 -11.61
N MET A 236 16.01 -1.28 -10.70
CA MET A 236 16.09 -2.17 -9.54
C MET A 236 16.11 -3.66 -9.93
N ASN A 237 15.71 -3.99 -11.16
CA ASN A 237 15.71 -5.38 -11.64
C ASN A 237 17.12 -6.00 -11.65
N ILE A 238 18.17 -5.21 -11.74
CA ILE A 238 19.56 -5.71 -11.77
C ILE A 238 19.96 -6.34 -10.43
N ILE A 239 19.42 -5.86 -9.32
CA ILE A 239 19.81 -6.32 -7.97
C ILE A 239 19.05 -7.58 -7.56
N TYR A 240 17.81 -7.75 -8.02
CA TYR A 240 16.94 -8.84 -7.59
C TYR A 240 16.76 -9.97 -8.63
N ASN A 241 17.35 -9.84 -9.82
CA ASN A 241 17.19 -10.82 -10.92
C ASN A 241 17.89 -12.18 -10.70
N ASN A 242 18.58 -12.37 -9.59
CA ASN A 242 19.23 -13.67 -9.29
C ASN A 242 18.36 -14.62 -8.45
N ILE A 243 17.12 -14.26 -8.13
CA ILE A 243 16.22 -15.14 -7.38
C ILE A 243 14.96 -15.39 -8.21
N GLN A 244 14.87 -16.61 -8.73
CA GLN A 244 13.74 -17.30 -9.37
C GLN A 244 12.67 -16.43 -10.04
N LYS A 245 12.61 -16.51 -11.38
CA LYS A 245 11.52 -16.02 -12.23
C LYS A 245 10.20 -16.74 -11.88
N THR A 246 9.46 -16.22 -10.93
CA THR A 246 8.03 -16.54 -10.81
C THR A 246 7.26 -15.38 -11.44
N THR A 247 6.84 -15.56 -12.68
CA THR A 247 6.07 -14.56 -13.40
C THR A 247 4.59 -14.79 -13.09
N TYR A 248 3.95 -13.91 -12.36
CA TYR A 248 2.50 -13.92 -12.17
C TYR A 248 1.85 -13.16 -13.33
N TYR A 249 0.88 -13.78 -13.98
CA TYR A 249 0.07 -13.16 -15.01
C TYR A 249 -1.32 -12.88 -14.43
N LEU A 250 -1.76 -11.63 -14.51
CA LEU A 250 -3.12 -11.24 -14.25
C LEU A 250 -3.94 -11.36 -15.52
N ALA A 251 -5.02 -12.13 -15.50
CA ALA A 251 -6.04 -12.08 -16.52
C ALA A 251 -6.98 -10.91 -16.21
N ARG A 252 -7.20 -10.03 -17.18
CA ARG A 252 -8.12 -8.89 -17.04
C ARG A 252 -9.52 -9.33 -17.46
N ILE A 253 -10.50 -9.10 -16.60
CA ILE A 253 -11.92 -9.33 -16.92
C ILE A 253 -12.40 -8.16 -17.78
N LEU A 254 -12.75 -8.44 -19.04
CA LEU A 254 -13.07 -7.40 -20.02
C LEU A 254 -14.55 -6.99 -20.08
N LYS A 255 -15.43 -7.45 -19.27
CA LYS A 255 -16.83 -7.08 -19.02
C LYS A 255 -17.70 -8.29 -18.69
N PRO A 256 -18.58 -8.21 -17.72
CA PRO A 256 -19.65 -9.18 -17.56
C PRO A 256 -20.76 -8.82 -18.56
N PHE A 257 -20.93 -9.61 -19.60
CA PHE A 257 -22.14 -9.62 -20.41
C PHE A 257 -22.71 -11.04 -20.35
N GLY A 258 -23.76 -11.22 -19.55
CA GLY A 258 -24.40 -12.51 -19.40
C GLY A 258 -23.48 -13.59 -18.81
N GLU A 259 -23.64 -14.82 -19.24
CA GLU A 259 -22.91 -16.01 -18.75
C GLU A 259 -21.48 -16.18 -19.34
N LYS A 260 -20.97 -15.19 -20.09
CA LYS A 260 -19.66 -15.26 -20.74
C LYS A 260 -18.68 -14.26 -20.12
N LEU A 261 -17.57 -14.77 -19.63
CA LEU A 261 -16.41 -13.98 -19.21
C LEU A 261 -15.37 -13.94 -20.33
N GLY A 262 -15.05 -12.75 -20.79
CA GLY A 262 -13.90 -12.52 -21.69
C GLY A 262 -12.63 -12.36 -20.86
N LEU A 263 -11.63 -13.21 -21.11
CA LEU A 263 -10.35 -13.19 -20.45
C LEU A 263 -9.26 -12.79 -21.45
N GLU A 264 -8.36 -11.90 -21.05
CA GLU A 264 -7.20 -11.55 -21.87
C GLU A 264 -5.91 -12.02 -21.18
N CYS A 265 -5.09 -12.78 -21.91
CA CYS A 265 -3.77 -13.16 -21.43
C CYS A 265 -2.86 -11.93 -21.41
N THR A 266 -2.39 -11.53 -20.22
CA THR A 266 -1.56 -10.32 -20.06
C THR A 266 -0.17 -10.47 -20.68
N ASN A 267 0.25 -11.69 -21.02
CA ASN A 267 1.55 -11.94 -21.63
C ASN A 267 1.54 -11.79 -23.17
N CYS A 268 0.57 -12.39 -23.83
CA CYS A 268 0.46 -12.37 -25.30
C CYS A 268 -0.80 -11.67 -25.83
N ARG A 269 -1.65 -11.14 -24.92
CA ARG A 269 -2.94 -10.49 -25.22
C ARG A 269 -3.96 -11.37 -25.93
N HIS A 270 -3.74 -12.68 -25.94
CA HIS A 270 -4.74 -13.61 -26.46
C HIS A 270 -6.04 -13.49 -25.69
N LYS A 271 -7.16 -13.32 -26.40
CA LYS A 271 -8.49 -13.21 -25.81
C LYS A 271 -9.15 -14.57 -25.78
N LEU A 272 -9.55 -15.01 -24.61
CA LEU A 272 -10.26 -16.26 -24.39
C LEU A 272 -11.69 -15.95 -23.93
N GLU A 273 -12.68 -16.39 -24.71
CA GLU A 273 -14.08 -16.37 -24.29
C GLU A 273 -14.44 -17.75 -23.75
N LYS A 274 -14.79 -17.86 -22.48
CA LYS A 274 -15.28 -19.12 -21.89
C LYS A 274 -16.54 -18.90 -21.06
N HIS A 275 -17.45 -19.86 -21.14
CA HIS A 275 -18.53 -20.01 -20.19
C HIS A 275 -17.95 -20.46 -18.85
N VAL A 276 -18.10 -19.63 -17.83
CA VAL A 276 -17.64 -19.95 -16.46
C VAL A 276 -18.88 -20.01 -15.57
N PRO A 277 -19.20 -21.17 -14.99
CA PRO A 277 -20.28 -21.24 -14.00
C PRO A 277 -19.89 -20.38 -12.78
N LEU A 278 -20.82 -19.56 -12.33
CA LEU A 278 -20.73 -18.70 -11.14
C LEU A 278 -20.66 -19.53 -9.85
N ILE A 279 -19.55 -20.22 -9.61
CA ILE A 279 -19.31 -20.92 -8.36
C ILE A 279 -17.92 -20.53 -7.86
N ASN A 280 -17.85 -20.09 -6.62
CA ASN A 280 -16.65 -19.69 -5.88
C ASN A 280 -15.53 -20.76 -5.92
N SER A 281 -14.81 -20.87 -7.01
CA SER A 281 -13.68 -21.78 -7.11
C SER A 281 -12.51 -21.12 -7.87
N LEU A 282 -11.33 -21.34 -7.31
CA LEU A 282 -10.07 -21.02 -8.00
C LEU A 282 -9.99 -21.90 -9.26
N LYS A 283 -9.94 -21.27 -10.43
CA LYS A 283 -9.71 -22.00 -11.69
C LYS A 283 -8.42 -21.57 -12.32
N SER A 284 -7.58 -22.50 -12.70
CA SER A 284 -6.37 -22.24 -13.48
C SER A 284 -6.63 -22.54 -14.97
N TYR A 285 -6.16 -21.66 -15.83
CA TYR A 285 -6.26 -21.78 -17.27
C TYR A 285 -4.86 -21.62 -17.89
N SER A 286 -4.52 -22.51 -18.80
CA SER A 286 -3.31 -22.35 -19.59
C SER A 286 -3.63 -21.60 -20.89
N CYS A 287 -2.87 -20.54 -21.17
CA CYS A 287 -2.98 -19.82 -22.44
C CYS A 287 -2.49 -20.73 -23.57
N GLN A 288 -3.31 -20.95 -24.58
CA GLN A 288 -2.98 -21.84 -25.70
C GLN A 288 -1.83 -21.32 -26.57
N ASP A 289 -1.67 -19.98 -26.64
CA ASP A 289 -0.65 -19.37 -27.50
C ASP A 289 0.73 -19.30 -26.86
N CYS A 290 0.81 -19.06 -25.54
CA CYS A 290 2.10 -18.89 -24.86
C CYS A 290 2.39 -19.96 -23.80
N GLY A 291 1.50 -20.93 -23.60
CA GLY A 291 1.65 -22.05 -22.66
C GLY A 291 1.66 -21.69 -21.18
N LYS A 292 1.39 -20.43 -20.81
CA LYS A 292 1.44 -19.98 -19.42
C LYS A 292 0.12 -20.17 -18.71
N THR A 293 0.19 -20.61 -17.47
CA THR A 293 -0.99 -20.88 -16.64
C THR A 293 -1.37 -19.64 -15.85
N CYS A 294 -2.62 -19.20 -15.98
CA CYS A 294 -3.23 -18.13 -15.22
C CYS A 294 -4.23 -18.71 -14.22
N THR A 295 -4.20 -18.26 -12.99
CA THR A 295 -5.17 -18.64 -11.96
C THR A 295 -6.14 -17.48 -11.77
N ILE A 296 -7.44 -17.76 -11.90
CA ILE A 296 -8.50 -16.77 -11.71
C ILE A 296 -9.27 -17.15 -10.45
N LYS A 297 -9.39 -16.21 -9.54
CA LYS A 297 -10.30 -16.28 -8.41
C LYS A 297 -11.59 -15.56 -8.83
N ILE A 298 -12.67 -16.29 -8.93
CA ILE A 298 -14.00 -15.75 -9.22
C ILE A 298 -14.72 -15.52 -7.90
#